data_4a14920dc686c5600b7915730810459f
#
_entry.id   4a14920dc686c5600b7915730810459f
#
_cell.length_a   1.000
_cell.length_b   1.000
_cell.length_c   1.000
_cell.angle_alpha   90.00
_cell.angle_beta   90.00
_cell.angle_gamma   90.00
#
_symmetry.space_group_name_H-M   'P 1'
#
loop_
_entity.id
_entity.type
_entity.pdbx_description
1 polymer ?
#
loop_
_entity_poly.entity_id
_entity_poly.type
_entity_poly.pdbx_seq_one_letter_code
_entity_poly.pdbx_strand_id
1 'polypeptide(L)'
;VHGPIQPLEPTPGLPERQLILAEMMDEYERMLPMLGTAEDGAMMFTDHITENPMLDDTEIWTVYNTTPDAHPIHLHLVAFQILDRQKYKATIDPLTAAVSNVRLSGRPTAPRPEERGWKDTAIMYPGQVTRVIAKF
;
A
#
# COMPACT_ATOMS: atom_id res chain seq x y z
N VAL A 1 4.55 18.72 -26.56
CA VAL A 1 5.06 19.29 -25.31
C VAL A 1 4.06 18.89 -24.23
N HIS A 2 4.45 18.02 -23.32
CA HIS A 2 3.59 17.68 -22.18
C HIS A 2 3.64 18.87 -21.20
N GLY A 3 2.45 19.29 -20.73
CA GLY A 3 2.33 20.30 -19.68
C GLY A 3 2.97 19.85 -18.35
N PRO A 4 3.03 20.73 -17.34
CA PRO A 4 3.55 20.36 -16.03
C PRO A 4 2.69 19.22 -15.44
N ILE A 5 3.34 18.33 -14.69
CA ILE A 5 2.65 17.27 -13.95
C ILE A 5 1.65 17.93 -12.99
N GLN A 6 0.39 17.58 -13.15
CA GLN A 6 -0.67 18.01 -12.24
C GLN A 6 -0.76 16.98 -11.12
N PRO A 7 -0.42 17.33 -9.87
CA PRO A 7 -0.56 16.41 -8.77
C PRO A 7 -2.03 16.16 -8.46
N LEU A 8 -2.35 14.92 -8.03
CA LEU A 8 -3.62 14.66 -7.37
C LEU A 8 -3.56 15.25 -5.96
N GLU A 9 -4.64 15.93 -5.57
CA GLU A 9 -4.68 16.57 -4.25
C GLU A 9 -5.36 15.63 -3.24
N PRO A 10 -4.70 15.31 -2.12
CA PRO A 10 -5.28 14.50 -1.06
C PRO A 10 -6.27 15.33 -0.25
N THR A 11 -7.47 15.54 -0.79
CA THR A 11 -8.54 16.30 -0.13
C THR A 11 -9.20 15.47 0.98
N PRO A 12 -9.69 16.11 2.07
CA PRO A 12 -10.43 15.42 3.10
C PRO A 12 -11.67 14.70 2.54
N GLY A 13 -11.91 13.46 3.00
CA GLY A 13 -13.08 12.67 2.61
C GLY A 13 -12.86 11.76 1.41
N LEU A 14 -11.66 11.71 0.83
CA LEU A 14 -11.35 10.68 -0.16
C LEU A 14 -11.44 9.28 0.48
N PRO A 15 -11.95 8.28 -0.25
CA PRO A 15 -11.88 6.91 0.18
C PRO A 15 -10.43 6.50 0.47
N GLU A 16 -10.22 5.80 1.59
CA GLU A 16 -8.92 5.25 1.96
C GLU A 16 -9.03 3.74 2.11
N ARG A 17 -8.11 3.01 1.45
CA ARG A 17 -8.00 1.55 1.58
C ARG A 17 -6.73 1.21 2.32
N GLN A 18 -6.84 0.29 3.28
CA GLN A 18 -5.72 -0.15 4.09
C GLN A 18 -5.30 -1.56 3.68
N LEU A 19 -4.18 -1.64 3.02
CA LEU A 19 -3.64 -2.87 2.45
C LEU A 19 -2.38 -3.30 3.20
N ILE A 20 -2.07 -4.58 3.12
CA ILE A 20 -0.86 -5.14 3.69
C ILE A 20 -0.02 -5.88 2.65
N LEU A 21 1.27 -5.87 2.89
CA LEU A 21 2.23 -6.84 2.38
C LEU A 21 2.60 -7.78 3.49
N ALA A 22 2.45 -9.06 3.27
CA ALA A 22 2.75 -10.12 4.22
C ALA A 22 3.60 -11.22 3.58
N GLU A 23 4.29 -11.97 4.40
CA GLU A 23 5.00 -13.19 4.03
C GLU A 23 4.46 -14.32 4.89
N MET A 24 3.96 -15.36 4.24
CA MET A 24 3.42 -16.54 4.89
C MET A 24 4.22 -17.76 4.45
N MET A 25 4.20 -18.82 5.24
CA MET A 25 4.80 -20.10 4.84
C MET A 25 3.71 -21.03 4.32
N ASP A 26 3.99 -21.71 3.22
CA ASP A 26 3.12 -22.78 2.73
C ASP A 26 3.39 -24.12 3.44
N GLU A 27 2.64 -25.16 3.07
CA GLU A 27 2.78 -26.50 3.62
C GLU A 27 4.13 -27.19 3.33
N TYR A 28 4.93 -26.61 2.42
CA TYR A 28 6.27 -27.06 2.05
C TYR A 28 7.38 -26.18 2.62
N GLU A 29 7.05 -25.32 3.60
CA GLU A 29 7.99 -24.37 4.19
C GLU A 29 8.58 -23.35 3.19
N ARG A 30 7.85 -23.04 2.10
CA ARG A 30 8.25 -22.03 1.14
C ARG A 30 7.60 -20.69 1.51
N MET A 31 8.38 -19.64 1.44
CA MET A 31 7.88 -18.29 1.69
C MET A 31 6.97 -17.83 0.53
N LEU A 32 5.79 -17.38 0.88
CA LEU A 32 4.81 -16.80 -0.03
C LEU A 32 4.67 -15.31 0.28
N PRO A 33 5.13 -14.42 -0.60
CA PRO A 33 4.77 -13.01 -0.51
C PRO A 33 3.30 -12.86 -0.90
N MET A 34 2.52 -12.18 -0.07
CA MET A 34 1.08 -12.05 -0.22
C MET A 34 0.64 -10.61 -0.06
N LEU A 35 -0.45 -10.28 -0.70
CA LEU A 35 -1.21 -9.06 -0.50
C LEU A 35 -2.46 -9.37 0.33
N GLY A 36 -3.03 -8.35 0.93
CA GLY A 36 -4.30 -8.46 1.63
C GLY A 36 -4.78 -7.13 2.17
N THR A 37 -5.82 -7.17 2.98
CA THR A 37 -6.33 -5.99 3.70
C THR A 37 -5.77 -5.95 5.12
N ALA A 38 -5.72 -4.78 5.71
CA ALA A 38 -5.30 -4.66 7.11
C ALA A 38 -6.28 -5.39 8.06
N GLU A 39 -7.56 -5.43 7.70
CA GLU A 39 -8.62 -6.06 8.50
C GLU A 39 -8.62 -7.58 8.38
N ASP A 40 -8.61 -8.10 7.15
CA ASP A 40 -8.75 -9.55 6.90
C ASP A 40 -7.43 -10.30 6.93
N GLY A 41 -6.31 -9.59 6.69
CA GLY A 41 -4.99 -10.20 6.59
C GLY A 41 -4.60 -10.59 5.17
N ALA A 42 -3.67 -11.53 5.05
CA ALA A 42 -3.15 -12.02 3.78
C ALA A 42 -4.21 -12.82 3.01
N MET A 43 -4.27 -12.59 1.70
CA MET A 43 -5.26 -13.20 0.81
C MET A 43 -4.62 -13.95 -0.33
N MET A 44 -5.24 -15.07 -0.71
CA MET A 44 -4.85 -15.84 -1.89
C MET A 44 -5.43 -15.21 -3.15
N PHE A 45 -4.81 -15.45 -4.30
CA PHE A 45 -5.33 -14.97 -5.59
C PHE A 45 -6.74 -15.49 -5.90
N THR A 46 -7.12 -16.62 -5.32
CA THR A 46 -8.45 -17.25 -5.50
C THR A 46 -9.51 -16.74 -4.53
N ASP A 47 -9.14 -15.92 -3.55
CA ASP A 47 -10.09 -15.34 -2.61
C ASP A 47 -10.96 -14.29 -3.30
N HIS A 48 -12.01 -13.86 -2.61
CA HIS A 48 -12.91 -12.83 -3.13
C HIS A 48 -12.19 -11.49 -3.33
N ILE A 49 -12.69 -10.72 -4.29
CA ILE A 49 -12.16 -9.37 -4.55
C ILE A 49 -12.60 -8.44 -3.42
N THR A 50 -11.65 -7.76 -2.81
CA THR A 50 -11.89 -6.78 -1.73
C THR A 50 -11.84 -5.34 -2.24
N GLU A 51 -10.95 -5.07 -3.20
CA GLU A 51 -10.68 -3.72 -3.67
C GLU A 51 -11.35 -3.45 -5.01
N ASN A 52 -12.48 -2.77 -4.96
CA ASN A 52 -13.28 -2.40 -6.13
C ASN A 52 -13.44 -0.87 -6.21
N PRO A 53 -12.40 -0.13 -6.62
CA PRO A 53 -12.55 1.30 -6.86
C PRO A 53 -13.52 1.55 -8.00
N MET A 54 -14.31 2.62 -7.90
CA MET A 54 -15.21 3.01 -8.97
C MET A 54 -14.47 3.83 -10.03
N LEU A 55 -14.94 3.72 -11.26
CA LEU A 55 -14.43 4.54 -12.38
C LEU A 55 -14.56 6.02 -12.03
N ASP A 56 -13.50 6.76 -12.30
CA ASP A 56 -13.33 8.19 -12.02
C ASP A 56 -13.14 8.56 -10.54
N ASP A 57 -13.22 7.63 -9.62
CA ASP A 57 -12.92 7.91 -8.22
C ASP A 57 -11.42 8.16 -8.00
N THR A 58 -11.15 9.07 -7.10
CA THR A 58 -9.80 9.28 -6.56
C THR A 58 -9.74 8.69 -5.16
N GLU A 59 -8.79 7.80 -4.92
CA GLU A 59 -8.64 7.11 -3.64
C GLU A 59 -7.21 7.21 -3.11
N ILE A 60 -7.06 7.11 -1.78
CA ILE A 60 -5.78 6.93 -1.11
C ILE A 60 -5.64 5.46 -0.74
N TRP A 61 -4.54 4.84 -1.17
CA TRP A 61 -4.19 3.48 -0.79
C TRP A 61 -3.00 3.51 0.18
N THR A 62 -3.25 3.01 1.37
CA THR A 62 -2.32 2.98 2.50
C THR A 62 -1.80 1.57 2.67
N VAL A 63 -0.54 1.34 2.28
CA VAL A 63 0.07 0.01 2.24
C VAL A 63 1.04 -0.16 3.40
N TYR A 64 0.74 -1.09 4.30
CA TYR A 64 1.61 -1.50 5.41
C TYR A 64 2.52 -2.63 4.96
N ASN A 65 3.83 -2.42 4.98
CA ASN A 65 4.76 -3.52 4.78
C ASN A 65 5.04 -4.18 6.14
N THR A 66 4.45 -5.35 6.36
CA THR A 66 4.62 -6.14 7.59
C THR A 66 5.80 -7.12 7.51
N THR A 67 6.50 -7.15 6.38
CA THR A 67 7.59 -8.07 6.10
C THR A 67 8.96 -7.47 6.49
N PRO A 68 10.00 -8.28 6.65
CA PRO A 68 11.35 -7.79 6.89
C PRO A 68 12.02 -7.21 5.63
N ASP A 69 11.45 -7.44 4.45
CA ASP A 69 12.03 -7.08 3.16
C ASP A 69 11.32 -5.92 2.48
N ALA A 70 12.00 -5.27 1.55
CA ALA A 70 11.40 -4.26 0.69
C ALA A 70 10.73 -4.94 -0.51
N HIS A 71 9.48 -4.57 -0.80
CA HIS A 71 8.71 -5.12 -1.91
C HIS A 71 8.23 -4.02 -2.85
N PRO A 72 8.35 -4.19 -4.18
CA PRO A 72 7.68 -3.32 -5.13
C PRO A 72 6.19 -3.67 -5.21
N ILE A 73 5.32 -2.65 -5.21
CA ILE A 73 3.91 -2.77 -5.57
C ILE A 73 3.68 -2.12 -6.91
N HIS A 74 3.06 -2.86 -7.81
CA HIS A 74 2.64 -2.40 -9.12
C HIS A 74 1.12 -2.41 -9.23
N LEU A 75 0.54 -1.30 -9.68
CA LEU A 75 -0.89 -1.22 -10.02
C LEU A 75 -1.06 -1.31 -11.53
N HIS A 76 -1.93 -2.23 -11.96
CA HIS A 76 -2.33 -2.34 -13.35
C HIS A 76 -3.32 -1.23 -13.73
N LEU A 77 -3.30 -0.81 -14.99
CA LEU A 77 -4.23 0.12 -15.65
C LEU A 77 -4.15 1.57 -15.20
N VAL A 78 -3.73 1.87 -13.97
CA VAL A 78 -3.69 3.24 -13.44
C VAL A 78 -2.28 3.64 -13.05
N ALA A 79 -2.00 4.93 -13.18
CA ALA A 79 -0.82 5.55 -12.59
C ALA A 79 -1.23 6.23 -11.28
N PHE A 80 -0.32 6.25 -10.33
CA PHE A 80 -0.51 6.87 -9.03
C PHE A 80 0.63 7.82 -8.68
N GLN A 81 0.47 8.56 -7.61
CA GLN A 81 1.52 9.40 -7.04
C GLN A 81 1.77 8.97 -5.59
N ILE A 82 3.04 8.90 -5.19
CA ILE A 82 3.41 8.64 -3.81
C ILE A 82 3.21 9.91 -3.01
N LEU A 83 2.38 9.86 -1.97
CA LEU A 83 2.15 10.97 -1.06
C LEU A 83 3.26 11.06 -0.02
N ASP A 84 3.46 9.99 0.72
CA ASP A 84 4.46 9.92 1.78
C ASP A 84 4.75 8.49 2.23
N ARG A 85 5.74 8.39 3.13
CA ARG A 85 6.03 7.20 3.93
C ARG A 85 6.18 7.56 5.39
N GLN A 86 5.77 6.66 6.27
CA GLN A 86 5.88 6.87 7.71
C GLN A 86 6.17 5.57 8.43
N LYS A 87 7.01 5.61 9.45
CA LYS A 87 7.23 4.45 10.32
C LYS A 87 5.98 4.15 11.13
N TYR A 88 5.74 2.87 11.38
CA TYR A 88 4.64 2.44 12.22
C TYR A 88 5.06 1.25 13.10
N LYS A 89 4.27 1.01 14.13
CA LYS A 89 4.21 -0.23 14.90
C LYS A 89 2.77 -0.70 14.94
N ALA A 90 2.57 -1.99 14.94
CA ALA A 90 1.25 -2.58 15.00
C ALA A 90 1.30 -3.96 15.66
N THR A 91 0.14 -4.48 16.02
CA THR A 91 -0.05 -5.89 16.32
C THR A 91 -0.37 -6.60 15.03
N ILE A 92 0.39 -7.65 14.69
CA ILE A 92 0.19 -8.45 13.50
C ILE A 92 -0.27 -9.83 13.96
N ASP A 93 -1.41 -10.28 13.46
CA ASP A 93 -1.93 -11.62 13.76
C ASP A 93 -1.00 -12.67 13.10
N PRO A 94 -0.46 -13.63 13.87
CA PRO A 94 0.49 -14.59 13.32
C PRO A 94 -0.12 -15.63 12.37
N LEU A 95 -1.46 -15.76 12.36
CA LEU A 95 -2.16 -16.74 11.51
C LEU A 95 -2.67 -16.10 10.22
N THR A 96 -3.18 -14.88 10.30
CA THR A 96 -3.81 -14.20 9.17
C THR A 96 -2.99 -13.07 8.61
N ALA A 97 -2.00 -12.58 9.35
CA ALA A 97 -1.27 -11.34 9.09
C ALA A 97 -2.13 -10.05 9.18
N ALA A 98 -3.37 -10.14 9.68
CA ALA A 98 -4.21 -8.96 9.92
C ALA A 98 -3.50 -7.97 10.87
N VAL A 99 -3.69 -6.69 10.62
CA VAL A 99 -3.00 -5.61 11.30
C VAL A 99 -3.96 -4.85 12.21
N SER A 100 -3.59 -4.70 13.47
CA SER A 100 -4.36 -3.97 14.47
C SER A 100 -3.48 -3.10 15.34
N ASN A 101 -4.08 -2.21 16.16
CA ASN A 101 -3.37 -1.33 17.08
C ASN A 101 -2.24 -0.53 16.42
N VAL A 102 -2.49 -0.01 15.23
CA VAL A 102 -1.50 0.76 14.46
C VAL A 102 -1.14 2.05 15.21
N ARG A 103 0.15 2.27 15.36
CA ARG A 103 0.73 3.49 15.91
C ARG A 103 1.77 4.03 14.96
N LEU A 104 1.45 5.15 14.34
CA LEU A 104 2.39 5.87 13.50
C LEU A 104 3.46 6.54 14.35
N SER A 105 4.70 6.57 13.89
CA SER A 105 5.83 7.18 14.60
C SER A 105 6.63 8.11 13.69
N GLY A 106 7.09 9.21 14.27
CA GLY A 106 7.80 10.23 13.52
C GLY A 106 6.88 11.02 12.57
N ARG A 107 7.49 11.90 11.78
CA ARG A 107 6.78 12.67 10.75
C ARG A 107 6.72 11.87 9.44
N PRO A 108 5.64 12.01 8.66
CA PRO A 108 5.63 11.51 7.29
C PRO A 108 6.80 12.08 6.49
N THR A 109 7.40 11.25 5.65
CA THR A 109 8.51 11.61 4.78
C THR A 109 8.00 11.70 3.34
N ALA A 110 8.19 12.84 2.70
CA ALA A 110 7.85 13.02 1.29
C ALA A 110 8.64 12.04 0.38
N PRO A 111 8.10 11.70 -0.80
CA PRO A 111 8.82 10.88 -1.78
C PRO A 111 10.14 11.53 -2.19
N ARG A 112 11.13 10.70 -2.50
CA ARG A 112 12.43 11.16 -3.03
C ARG A 112 12.24 11.89 -4.37
N PRO A 113 13.18 12.74 -4.79
CA PRO A 113 13.04 13.45 -6.06
C PRO A 113 12.72 12.56 -7.26
N GLU A 114 13.36 11.39 -7.36
CA GLU A 114 13.15 10.40 -8.41
C GLU A 114 11.80 9.65 -8.33
N GLU A 115 11.16 9.71 -7.18
CA GLU A 115 9.84 9.08 -6.94
C GLU A 115 8.68 10.04 -7.15
N ARG A 116 8.95 11.31 -7.40
CA ARG A 116 7.91 12.32 -7.62
C ARG A 116 7.30 12.19 -9.01
N GLY A 117 6.03 12.53 -9.13
CA GLY A 117 5.26 12.43 -10.36
C GLY A 117 4.52 11.10 -10.48
N TRP A 118 4.07 10.81 -11.69
CA TRP A 118 3.27 9.61 -11.99
C TRP A 118 4.14 8.36 -11.98
N LYS A 119 3.66 7.34 -11.26
CA LYS A 119 4.28 6.02 -11.12
C LYS A 119 3.25 4.94 -11.37
N ASP A 120 3.69 3.80 -11.81
CA ASP A 120 2.92 2.56 -11.84
C ASP A 120 3.45 1.54 -10.80
N THR A 121 4.64 1.80 -10.26
CA THR A 121 5.32 0.94 -9.30
C THR A 121 5.98 1.78 -8.21
N ALA A 122 5.86 1.36 -6.96
CA ALA A 122 6.51 1.98 -5.81
C ALA A 122 7.12 0.94 -4.88
N ILE A 123 8.25 1.28 -4.26
CA ILE A 123 8.90 0.43 -3.26
C ILE A 123 8.24 0.67 -1.90
N MET A 124 7.79 -0.43 -1.28
CA MET A 124 7.29 -0.47 0.09
C MET A 124 8.41 -0.95 1.01
N TYR A 125 8.90 -0.07 1.86
CA TYR A 125 10.00 -0.40 2.78
C TYR A 125 9.51 -1.11 4.04
N PRO A 126 10.30 -2.04 4.62
CA PRO A 126 9.92 -2.75 5.84
C PRO A 126 9.69 -1.80 7.02
N GLY A 127 8.66 -2.09 7.82
CA GLY A 127 8.30 -1.29 8.99
C GLY A 127 7.78 0.11 8.68
N GLN A 128 7.42 0.35 7.42
CA GLN A 128 6.83 1.61 6.98
C GLN A 128 5.46 1.38 6.34
N VAL A 129 4.60 2.37 6.51
CA VAL A 129 3.41 2.55 5.70
C VAL A 129 3.76 3.50 4.56
N THR A 130 3.30 3.18 3.37
CA THR A 130 3.40 4.05 2.18
C THR A 130 2.00 4.42 1.74
N ARG A 131 1.75 5.70 1.55
CA ARG A 131 0.47 6.21 1.03
C ARG A 131 0.66 6.64 -0.41
N VAL A 132 -0.23 6.14 -1.26
CA VAL A 132 -0.30 6.55 -2.67
C VAL A 132 -1.70 7.09 -2.97
N ILE A 133 -1.80 7.98 -3.93
CA ILE A 133 -3.07 8.51 -4.43
C ILE A 133 -3.20 8.13 -5.90
N ALA A 134 -4.34 7.58 -6.26
CA ALA A 134 -4.66 7.17 -7.62
C ALA A 134 -6.05 7.65 -8.02
N LYS A 135 -6.23 7.90 -9.31
CA LYS A 135 -7.54 8.08 -9.93
C LYS A 135 -7.81 6.87 -10.83
N PHE A 136 -8.94 6.21 -10.61
CA PHE A 136 -9.34 4.96 -11.28
C PHE A 136 -10.27 5.21 -12.45
#